data_c71b76c341992e7a350cbe4538063895
#
_entry.id   c71b76c341992e7a350cbe4538063895
#
_cell.length_a   1.000
_cell.length_b   1.000
_cell.length_c   1.000
_cell.angle_alpha   90.00
_cell.angle_beta   90.00
_cell.angle_gamma   90.00
#
_symmetry.space_group_name_H-M   'P 1'
#
loop_
_entity.id
_entity.type
_entity.pdbx_description
1 polymer ?
#
loop_
_entity_poly.entity_id
_entity_poly.type
_entity_poly.pdbx_seq_one_letter_code
_entity_poly.pdbx_strand_id
1 'polypeptide(L)'
;TSIHLLAAASPGPDFVLVSQQTLSNGKQAGFMVSIGIALGLSVHILYSALGLAAVIANSTTALWAIKIIGGCYLLYLGVQGLRAKAVSNINKLNEQRSIKEHSHLKAILKGFLCNALNPKAPIYFVALFTVVLSPNLPTLHLVIYGVWMMILQLLWFSTVVVLLSRPSVNE
;
A
#
# COMPACT_ATOMS: atom_id res chain seq x y z
N THR A 1 -8.08 -10.49 -0.43
CA THR A 1 -6.68 -10.85 -0.16
C THR A 1 -5.85 -10.74 -1.43
N SER A 2 -6.13 -11.52 -2.49
CA SER A 2 -5.34 -11.53 -3.74
C SER A 2 -5.30 -10.17 -4.45
N ILE A 3 -6.43 -9.48 -4.56
CA ILE A 3 -6.53 -8.14 -5.16
C ILE A 3 -5.64 -7.14 -4.41
N HIS A 4 -5.61 -7.21 -3.07
CA HIS A 4 -4.76 -6.33 -2.27
C HIS A 4 -3.27 -6.58 -2.52
N LEU A 5 -2.86 -7.85 -2.58
CA LEU A 5 -1.47 -8.21 -2.88
C LEU A 5 -1.04 -7.75 -4.27
N LEU A 6 -1.90 -7.90 -5.28
CA LEU A 6 -1.63 -7.39 -6.63
C LEU A 6 -1.49 -5.85 -6.65
N ALA A 7 -2.32 -5.15 -5.90
CA ALA A 7 -2.23 -3.70 -5.76
C ALA A 7 -0.94 -3.27 -5.03
N ALA A 8 -0.57 -3.97 -3.95
CA ALA A 8 0.66 -3.72 -3.20
C ALA A 8 1.92 -4.04 -4.02
N ALA A 9 1.88 -5.10 -4.85
CA ALA A 9 2.96 -5.51 -5.73
C ALA A 9 3.14 -4.59 -6.94
N SER A 10 2.08 -3.88 -7.34
CA SER A 10 2.15 -2.94 -8.46
C SER A 10 3.11 -1.78 -8.13
N PRO A 11 4.08 -1.48 -9.01
CA PRO A 11 5.06 -0.43 -8.79
C PRO A 11 4.39 0.91 -8.43
N GLY A 12 4.84 1.52 -7.34
CA GLY A 12 4.30 2.78 -6.83
C GLY A 12 5.24 3.40 -5.80
N PRO A 13 4.87 4.57 -5.22
CA PRO A 13 5.70 5.30 -4.28
C PRO A 13 6.19 4.45 -3.09
N ASP A 14 5.32 3.59 -2.56
CA ASP A 14 5.64 2.73 -1.42
C ASP A 14 6.74 1.72 -1.77
N PHE A 15 6.63 1.06 -2.93
CA PHE A 15 7.63 0.10 -3.42
C PHE A 15 8.98 0.79 -3.65
N VAL A 16 8.96 1.97 -4.29
CA VAL A 16 10.18 2.77 -4.54
C VAL A 16 10.84 3.16 -3.23
N LEU A 17 10.06 3.65 -2.25
CA LEU A 17 10.57 4.06 -0.96
C LEU A 17 11.19 2.90 -0.18
N VAL A 18 10.52 1.74 -0.09
CA VAL A 18 11.06 0.55 0.59
C VAL A 18 12.35 0.09 -0.06
N SER A 19 12.36 0.01 -1.40
CA SER A 19 13.54 -0.41 -2.15
C SER A 19 14.71 0.54 -1.93
N GLN A 20 14.49 1.86 -2.06
CA GLN A 20 15.50 2.88 -1.83
C GLN A 20 16.07 2.81 -0.41
N GLN A 21 15.19 2.74 0.61
CA GLN A 21 15.64 2.72 1.99
C GLN A 21 16.37 1.43 2.34
N THR A 22 15.96 0.30 1.78
CA THR A 22 16.65 -0.98 1.97
C THR A 22 18.05 -0.96 1.37
N LEU A 23 18.18 -0.50 0.13
CA LEU A 23 19.45 -0.49 -0.59
C LEU A 23 20.42 0.58 -0.06
N SER A 24 19.92 1.78 0.33
CA SER A 24 20.77 2.87 0.77
C SER A 24 21.10 2.85 2.25
N ASN A 25 20.14 2.44 3.12
CA ASN A 25 20.27 2.53 4.58
C ASN A 25 20.22 1.15 5.27
N GLY A 26 20.14 0.09 4.48
CA GLY A 26 20.18 -1.29 4.94
C GLY A 26 18.81 -1.87 5.34
N LYS A 27 18.84 -3.16 5.62
CA LYS A 27 17.66 -4.00 5.89
C LYS A 27 16.76 -3.45 6.99
N GLN A 28 17.36 -2.91 8.08
CA GLN A 28 16.61 -2.39 9.21
C GLN A 28 15.78 -1.15 8.84
N ALA A 29 16.35 -0.23 8.06
CA ALA A 29 15.63 0.95 7.56
C ALA A 29 14.46 0.54 6.67
N GLY A 30 14.65 -0.45 5.81
CA GLY A 30 13.58 -1.00 4.98
C GLY A 30 12.42 -1.55 5.81
N PHE A 31 12.69 -2.30 6.87
CA PHE A 31 11.64 -2.80 7.77
C PHE A 31 10.90 -1.68 8.51
N MET A 32 11.61 -0.67 9.02
CA MET A 32 10.98 0.47 9.70
C MET A 32 10.04 1.23 8.76
N VAL A 33 10.47 1.47 7.52
CA VAL A 33 9.61 2.08 6.49
C VAL A 33 8.41 1.19 6.17
N SER A 34 8.59 -0.12 6.07
CA SER A 34 7.49 -1.08 5.82
C SER A 34 6.43 -1.06 6.92
N ILE A 35 6.85 -0.94 8.18
CA ILE A 35 5.94 -0.74 9.32
C ILE A 35 5.18 0.58 9.16
N GLY A 36 5.87 1.65 8.81
CA GLY A 36 5.24 2.96 8.55
C GLY A 36 4.18 2.90 7.45
N ILE A 37 4.49 2.26 6.33
CA ILE A 37 3.56 2.06 5.22
C ILE A 37 2.32 1.26 5.66
N ALA A 38 2.51 0.18 6.41
CA ALA A 38 1.39 -0.61 6.92
C ALA A 38 0.50 0.20 7.88
N LEU A 39 1.10 1.05 8.73
CA LEU A 39 0.35 1.97 9.58
C LEU A 39 -0.36 3.07 8.77
N GLY A 40 0.26 3.60 7.71
CA GLY A 40 -0.35 4.58 6.81
C GLY A 40 -1.63 4.07 6.15
N LEU A 41 -1.69 2.76 5.90
CA LEU A 41 -2.85 2.10 5.32
C LEU A 41 -4.13 2.30 6.17
N SER A 42 -3.99 2.42 7.50
CA SER A 42 -5.12 2.64 8.41
C SER A 42 -5.91 3.90 8.09
N VAL A 43 -5.26 4.94 7.60
CA VAL A 43 -5.90 6.20 7.18
C VAL A 43 -6.88 5.94 6.03
N HIS A 44 -6.46 5.16 5.04
CA HIS A 44 -7.28 4.82 3.87
C HIS A 44 -8.44 3.90 4.23
N ILE A 45 -8.18 2.90 5.10
CA ILE A 45 -9.21 2.00 5.61
C ILE A 45 -10.28 2.80 6.36
N LEU A 46 -9.86 3.69 7.25
CA LEU A 46 -10.77 4.46 8.10
C LEU A 46 -11.69 5.36 7.28
N TYR A 47 -11.14 6.23 6.42
CA TYR A 47 -12.01 7.14 5.66
C TYR A 47 -12.85 6.42 4.60
N SER A 48 -12.35 5.32 4.03
CA SER A 48 -13.13 4.54 3.06
C SER A 48 -14.30 3.83 3.75
N ALA A 49 -14.09 3.27 4.94
CA ALA A 49 -15.16 2.65 5.72
C ALA A 49 -16.22 3.66 6.13
N LEU A 50 -15.81 4.83 6.65
CA LEU A 50 -16.73 5.89 7.09
C LEU A 50 -17.44 6.56 5.91
N GLY A 51 -16.71 6.91 4.85
CA GLY A 51 -17.26 7.57 3.67
C GLY A 51 -18.25 6.66 2.94
N LEU A 52 -17.92 5.38 2.79
CA LEU A 52 -18.79 4.44 2.11
C LEU A 52 -20.04 4.11 2.95
N ALA A 53 -19.93 4.03 4.28
CA ALA A 53 -21.10 3.87 5.15
C ALA A 53 -22.11 5.03 4.95
N ALA A 54 -21.63 6.27 4.82
CA ALA A 54 -22.46 7.41 4.53
C ALA A 54 -23.15 7.34 3.15
N VAL A 55 -22.45 6.87 2.13
CA VAL A 55 -23.02 6.68 0.78
C VAL A 55 -24.09 5.59 0.77
N ILE A 56 -23.84 4.46 1.41
CA ILE A 56 -24.82 3.35 1.52
C ILE A 56 -26.10 3.80 2.19
N ALA A 57 -25.98 4.61 3.26
CA ALA A 57 -27.13 5.11 4.02
C ALA A 57 -27.99 6.10 3.23
N ASN A 58 -27.42 6.80 2.23
CA ASN A 58 -28.10 7.93 1.58
C ASN A 58 -28.48 7.69 0.11
N SER A 59 -27.83 6.78 -0.60
CA SER A 59 -28.09 6.60 -2.04
C SER A 59 -27.64 5.26 -2.60
N THR A 60 -28.58 4.41 -2.97
CA THR A 60 -28.32 3.15 -3.67
C THR A 60 -27.74 3.36 -5.08
N THR A 61 -28.19 4.41 -5.78
CA THR A 61 -27.70 4.75 -7.12
C THR A 61 -26.25 5.18 -7.08
N ALA A 62 -25.87 6.03 -6.11
CA ALA A 62 -24.48 6.43 -5.91
C ALA A 62 -23.59 5.22 -5.59
N LEU A 63 -24.07 4.29 -4.77
CA LEU A 63 -23.37 3.06 -4.45
C LEU A 63 -23.10 2.21 -5.70
N TRP A 64 -24.09 2.05 -6.58
CA TRP A 64 -23.92 1.31 -7.83
C TRP A 64 -22.91 1.97 -8.77
N ALA A 65 -22.97 3.29 -8.92
CA ALA A 65 -22.01 4.05 -9.73
C ALA A 65 -20.58 3.86 -9.22
N ILE A 66 -20.36 3.97 -7.91
CA ILE A 66 -19.05 3.77 -7.28
C ILE A 66 -18.56 2.34 -7.48
N LYS A 67 -19.43 1.32 -7.36
CA LYS A 67 -19.07 -0.08 -7.61
C LYS A 67 -18.57 -0.30 -9.04
N ILE A 68 -19.24 0.26 -10.05
CA ILE A 68 -18.85 0.10 -11.45
C ILE A 68 -17.49 0.79 -11.69
N ILE A 69 -17.35 2.06 -11.30
CA ILE A 69 -16.11 2.82 -11.46
C ILE A 69 -14.96 2.13 -10.72
N GLY A 70 -15.20 1.72 -9.48
CA GLY A 70 -14.21 1.02 -8.66
C GLY A 70 -13.79 -0.32 -9.25
N GLY A 71 -14.73 -1.11 -9.75
CA GLY A 71 -14.45 -2.37 -10.42
C GLY A 71 -13.57 -2.19 -11.67
N CYS A 72 -13.90 -1.21 -12.52
CA CYS A 72 -13.08 -0.85 -13.68
C CYS A 72 -11.66 -0.41 -13.27
N TYR A 73 -11.54 0.35 -12.19
CA TYR A 73 -10.23 0.76 -11.66
C TYR A 73 -9.41 -0.41 -11.13
N LEU A 74 -10.04 -1.35 -10.43
CA LEU A 74 -9.35 -2.56 -9.95
C LEU A 74 -8.87 -3.44 -11.11
N LEU A 75 -9.67 -3.57 -12.17
CA LEU A 75 -9.25 -4.25 -13.41
C LEU A 75 -8.05 -3.54 -14.05
N TYR A 76 -8.10 -2.21 -14.15
CA TYR A 76 -6.98 -1.40 -14.65
C TYR A 76 -5.69 -1.64 -13.85
N LEU A 77 -5.77 -1.62 -12.51
CA LEU A 77 -4.62 -1.90 -11.65
C LEU A 77 -4.09 -3.32 -11.82
N GLY A 78 -4.97 -4.31 -11.97
CA GLY A 78 -4.61 -5.69 -12.23
C GLY A 78 -3.83 -5.85 -13.53
N VAL A 79 -4.32 -5.27 -14.62
CA VAL A 79 -3.64 -5.27 -15.92
C VAL A 79 -2.30 -4.52 -15.84
N GLN A 80 -2.25 -3.39 -15.14
CA GLN A 80 -1.02 -2.62 -14.96
C GLN A 80 0.02 -3.41 -14.17
N GLY A 81 -0.40 -4.13 -13.11
CA GLY A 81 0.47 -5.02 -12.34
C GLY A 81 1.06 -6.15 -13.19
N LEU A 82 0.26 -6.79 -14.06
CA LEU A 82 0.71 -7.84 -14.97
C LEU A 82 1.67 -7.32 -16.06
N ARG A 83 1.54 -6.06 -16.45
CA ARG A 83 2.40 -5.40 -17.47
C ARG A 83 3.62 -4.71 -16.88
N ALA A 84 3.77 -4.66 -15.56
CA ALA A 84 4.90 -4.02 -14.90
C ALA A 84 6.20 -4.70 -15.32
N LYS A 85 7.09 -3.96 -15.98
CA LYS A 85 8.46 -4.41 -16.27
C LYS A 85 9.33 -4.17 -15.05
N ALA A 86 10.33 -5.03 -14.84
CA ALA A 86 11.34 -4.82 -13.82
C ALA A 86 11.97 -3.41 -14.00
N VAL A 87 12.02 -2.65 -12.91
CA VAL A 87 12.63 -1.30 -12.93
C VAL A 87 14.14 -1.46 -13.01
N SER A 88 14.70 -1.30 -14.22
CA SER A 88 16.15 -1.45 -14.47
C SER A 88 16.99 -0.21 -14.07
N ASN A 89 16.41 0.80 -13.46
CA ASN A 89 17.11 2.05 -13.10
C ASN A 89 17.58 2.09 -11.63
N ILE A 90 18.20 1.01 -11.15
CA ILE A 90 18.83 0.97 -9.81
C ILE A 90 20.00 1.96 -9.72
N ASN A 91 20.65 2.26 -10.84
CA ASN A 91 21.85 3.13 -10.87
C ASN A 91 21.60 4.59 -10.49
N LYS A 92 20.38 5.12 -10.62
CA LYS A 92 20.04 6.48 -10.17
C LYS A 92 19.82 6.60 -8.66
N LEU A 93 19.70 5.49 -7.93
CA LEU A 93 19.51 5.47 -6.49
C LEU A 93 20.83 5.64 -5.71
N ASN A 94 21.97 5.43 -6.36
CA ASN A 94 23.29 5.50 -5.72
C ASN A 94 23.84 6.91 -5.52
N GLU A 95 23.28 7.94 -6.16
CA GLU A 95 23.76 9.33 -6.02
C GLU A 95 23.32 10.05 -4.74
N GLN A 96 22.37 9.48 -3.99
CA GLN A 96 21.94 10.05 -2.71
C GLN A 96 22.43 9.25 -1.49
N ARG A 97 23.71 8.86 -1.48
CA ARG A 97 24.39 8.44 -0.25
C ARG A 97 24.61 9.66 0.64
N SER A 98 23.58 10.12 1.32
CA SER A 98 23.72 11.19 2.30
C SER A 98 23.03 10.81 3.60
N ILE A 99 23.88 10.74 4.64
CA ILE A 99 23.58 10.83 6.06
C ILE A 99 22.80 9.63 6.64
N LYS A 100 23.55 8.83 7.41
CA LYS A 100 23.04 7.83 8.35
C LYS A 100 22.07 8.48 9.35
N GLU A 101 20.81 8.58 8.99
CA GLU A 101 19.77 8.99 9.92
C GLU A 101 19.21 7.76 10.62
N HIS A 102 19.81 7.39 11.76
CA HIS A 102 19.49 6.20 12.52
C HIS A 102 18.22 6.32 13.39
N SER A 103 17.34 7.25 13.12
CA SER A 103 16.09 7.33 13.87
C SER A 103 15.02 6.41 13.26
N HIS A 104 14.78 5.27 13.92
CA HIS A 104 13.71 4.34 13.54
C HIS A 104 12.35 5.05 13.40
N LEU A 105 12.07 6.01 14.29
CA LEU A 105 10.84 6.80 14.26
C LEU A 105 10.72 7.62 12.98
N LYS A 106 11.81 8.24 12.50
CA LYS A 106 11.79 9.00 11.25
C LYS A 106 11.56 8.09 10.04
N ALA A 107 12.12 6.88 10.03
CA ALA A 107 11.89 5.91 8.98
C ALA A 107 10.42 5.44 8.95
N ILE A 108 9.84 5.16 10.12
CA ILE A 108 8.42 4.82 10.26
C ILE A 108 7.55 5.98 9.78
N LEU A 109 7.82 7.21 10.25
CA LEU A 109 7.05 8.38 9.84
C LEU A 109 7.13 8.64 8.33
N LYS A 110 8.30 8.44 7.73
CA LYS A 110 8.50 8.55 6.27
C LYS A 110 7.64 7.54 5.51
N GLY A 111 7.61 6.28 5.96
CA GLY A 111 6.75 5.24 5.40
C GLY A 111 5.27 5.56 5.57
N PHE A 112 4.87 5.98 6.78
CA PHE A 112 3.49 6.39 7.08
C PHE A 112 3.01 7.52 6.16
N LEU A 113 3.77 8.61 6.06
CA LEU A 113 3.41 9.75 5.21
C LEU A 113 3.41 9.38 3.73
N CYS A 114 4.37 8.56 3.29
CA CYS A 114 4.41 8.09 1.89
C CYS A 114 3.11 7.37 1.53
N ASN A 115 2.65 6.44 2.36
CA ASN A 115 1.42 5.69 2.10
C ASN A 115 0.18 6.55 2.32
N ALA A 116 0.06 7.27 3.45
CA ALA A 116 -1.11 8.09 3.78
C ALA A 116 -1.39 9.20 2.75
N LEU A 117 -0.35 9.72 2.09
CA LEU A 117 -0.45 10.74 1.05
C LEU A 117 -0.41 10.15 -0.37
N ASN A 118 -0.35 8.82 -0.51
CA ASN A 118 -0.26 8.15 -1.79
C ASN A 118 -1.59 8.26 -2.55
N PRO A 119 -1.65 8.94 -3.71
CA PRO A 119 -2.92 9.15 -4.44
C PRO A 119 -3.51 7.85 -5.02
N LYS A 120 -2.72 6.79 -5.15
CA LYS A 120 -3.16 5.48 -5.62
C LYS A 120 -4.06 4.78 -4.59
N ALA A 121 -3.75 4.92 -3.31
CA ALA A 121 -4.42 4.20 -2.23
C ALA A 121 -5.89 4.61 -2.05
N PRO A 122 -6.29 5.90 -2.05
CA PRO A 122 -7.69 6.31 -1.91
C PRO A 122 -8.62 5.64 -2.91
N ILE A 123 -8.26 5.70 -4.19
CA ILE A 123 -9.10 5.16 -5.27
C ILE A 123 -9.21 3.64 -5.15
N TYR A 124 -8.08 2.97 -4.84
CA TYR A 124 -8.06 1.53 -4.61
C TYR A 124 -8.95 1.12 -3.44
N PHE A 125 -8.85 1.82 -2.29
CA PHE A 125 -9.60 1.48 -1.09
C PHE A 125 -11.10 1.74 -1.25
N VAL A 126 -11.50 2.86 -1.85
CA VAL A 126 -12.90 3.11 -2.17
C VAL A 126 -13.45 2.01 -3.07
N ALA A 127 -12.73 1.65 -4.13
CA ALA A 127 -13.12 0.58 -5.04
C ALA A 127 -13.25 -0.78 -4.33
N LEU A 128 -12.26 -1.15 -3.52
CA LEU A 128 -12.25 -2.42 -2.79
C LEU A 128 -13.39 -2.49 -1.78
N PHE A 129 -13.59 -1.43 -1.01
CA PHE A 129 -14.64 -1.40 0.02
C PHE A 129 -16.05 -1.38 -0.57
N THR A 130 -16.25 -0.78 -1.75
CA THR A 130 -17.57 -0.85 -2.42
C THR A 130 -17.93 -2.27 -2.85
N VAL A 131 -16.93 -3.10 -3.17
CA VAL A 131 -17.14 -4.51 -3.53
C VAL A 131 -17.36 -5.38 -2.28
N VAL A 132 -16.61 -5.10 -1.21
CA VAL A 132 -16.60 -5.93 0.02
C VAL A 132 -17.72 -5.53 0.99
N LEU A 133 -18.04 -4.22 1.08
CA LEU A 133 -19.03 -3.73 2.03
C LEU A 133 -20.47 -4.01 1.57
N SER A 134 -21.23 -4.57 2.48
CA SER A 134 -22.68 -4.70 2.42
C SER A 134 -23.29 -3.89 3.56
N PRO A 135 -24.53 -3.34 3.39
CA PRO A 135 -25.20 -2.58 4.44
C PRO A 135 -25.33 -3.32 5.78
N ASN A 136 -25.29 -4.65 5.73
CA ASN A 136 -25.47 -5.53 6.89
C ASN A 136 -24.14 -6.04 7.47
N LEU A 137 -22.97 -5.53 7.02
CA LEU A 137 -21.67 -6.02 7.50
C LEU A 137 -21.39 -5.45 8.91
N PRO A 138 -21.21 -6.29 9.94
CA PRO A 138 -20.86 -5.81 11.27
C PRO A 138 -19.52 -5.05 11.27
N THR A 139 -19.43 -3.97 12.03
CA THR A 139 -18.22 -3.15 12.16
C THR A 139 -16.98 -3.96 12.54
N LEU A 140 -17.17 -5.01 13.35
CA LEU A 140 -16.09 -5.91 13.73
C LEU A 140 -15.41 -6.56 12.52
N HIS A 141 -16.17 -6.96 11.49
CA HIS A 141 -15.62 -7.56 10.27
C HIS A 141 -14.78 -6.55 9.48
N LEU A 142 -15.17 -5.26 9.49
CA LEU A 142 -14.39 -4.21 8.87
C LEU A 142 -13.04 -4.01 9.56
N VAL A 143 -13.04 -4.02 10.89
CA VAL A 143 -11.80 -3.92 11.68
C VAL A 143 -10.89 -5.10 11.42
N ILE A 144 -11.42 -6.33 11.49
CA ILE A 144 -10.65 -7.55 11.21
C ILE A 144 -10.07 -7.51 9.81
N TYR A 145 -10.87 -7.13 8.82
CA TYR A 145 -10.43 -7.04 7.42
C TYR A 145 -9.36 -5.97 7.24
N GLY A 146 -9.52 -4.81 7.86
CA GLY A 146 -8.53 -3.73 7.84
C GLY A 146 -7.19 -4.15 8.45
N VAL A 147 -7.21 -4.76 9.64
CA VAL A 147 -6.00 -5.29 10.30
C VAL A 147 -5.33 -6.36 9.43
N TRP A 148 -6.13 -7.26 8.85
CA TRP A 148 -5.62 -8.27 7.92
C TRP A 148 -4.89 -7.66 6.73
N MET A 149 -5.44 -6.60 6.13
CA MET A 149 -4.80 -5.90 5.01
C MET A 149 -3.49 -5.23 5.43
N MET A 150 -3.42 -4.63 6.61
CA MET A 150 -2.17 -4.06 7.16
C MET A 150 -1.10 -5.14 7.36
N ILE A 151 -1.48 -6.31 7.87
CA ILE A 151 -0.56 -7.46 8.03
C ILE A 151 -0.04 -7.92 6.66
N LEU A 152 -0.92 -8.09 5.67
CA LEU A 152 -0.53 -8.48 4.32
C LEU A 152 0.43 -7.48 3.67
N GLN A 153 0.16 -6.18 3.86
CA GLN A 153 1.03 -5.09 3.38
C GLN A 153 2.42 -5.19 4.01
N LEU A 154 2.47 -5.38 5.32
CA LEU A 154 3.73 -5.53 6.06
C LEU A 154 4.51 -6.76 5.60
N LEU A 155 3.85 -7.91 5.46
CA LEU A 155 4.46 -9.15 4.99
C LEU A 155 5.01 -8.99 3.57
N TRP A 156 4.26 -8.37 2.67
CA TRP A 156 4.71 -8.11 1.30
C TRP A 156 5.99 -7.28 1.28
N PHE A 157 5.99 -6.10 1.92
CA PHE A 157 7.18 -5.25 1.92
C PHE A 157 8.34 -5.83 2.72
N SER A 158 8.07 -6.60 3.77
CA SER A 158 9.12 -7.36 4.48
C SER A 158 9.80 -8.38 3.56
N THR A 159 9.02 -9.04 2.69
CA THR A 159 9.57 -9.94 1.68
C THR A 159 10.45 -9.19 0.68
N VAL A 160 10.00 -8.02 0.20
CA VAL A 160 10.80 -7.14 -0.67
C VAL A 160 12.12 -6.75 0.01
N VAL A 161 12.06 -6.32 1.27
CA VAL A 161 13.26 -5.98 2.05
C VAL A 161 14.23 -7.14 2.14
N VAL A 162 13.74 -8.36 2.45
CA VAL A 162 14.60 -9.55 2.56
C VAL A 162 15.23 -9.89 1.20
N LEU A 163 14.47 -9.82 0.11
CA LEU A 163 14.98 -10.11 -1.23
C LEU A 163 16.06 -9.13 -1.65
N LEU A 164 15.82 -7.82 -1.45
CA LEU A 164 16.77 -6.76 -1.82
C LEU A 164 18.01 -6.69 -0.90
N SER A 165 17.95 -7.31 0.28
CA SER A 165 19.07 -7.35 1.21
C SER A 165 20.03 -8.53 0.97
N ARG A 166 19.78 -9.36 -0.04
CA ARG A 166 20.66 -10.50 -0.37
C ARG A 166 21.96 -9.98 -1.02
N PRO A 167 23.14 -10.54 -0.68
CA PRO A 167 24.42 -10.13 -1.24
C PRO A 167 24.46 -10.15 -2.77
N SER A 168 23.82 -11.14 -3.38
CA SER A 168 23.73 -11.30 -4.84
C SER A 168 22.94 -10.23 -5.60
N VAL A 169 22.29 -9.31 -4.90
CA VAL A 169 21.55 -8.17 -5.50
C VAL A 169 22.32 -6.86 -5.33
N ASN A 170 23.34 -6.85 -4.47
CA ASN A 170 24.15 -5.68 -4.13
C ASN A 170 25.52 -5.68 -4.84
N GLU A 171 25.83 -6.70 -5.65
CA GLU A 171 26.97 -6.79 -6.57
C GLU A 171 26.56 -6.30 -7.96
#